data_75e97a63cb8bd7720b49d13eeed2414d
#
_entry.id   75e97a63cb8bd7720b49d13eeed2414d
#
_cell.length_a   1.000
_cell.length_b   1.000
_cell.length_c   1.000
_cell.angle_alpha   90.00
_cell.angle_beta   90.00
_cell.angle_gamma   90.00
#
_symmetry.space_group_name_H-M   'P 1'
#
loop_
_entity.id
_entity.type
_entity.pdbx_description
1 polymer ?
#
loop_
_entity_poly.entity_id
_entity_poly.type
_entity_poly.pdbx_seq_one_letter_code
_entity_poly.pdbx_strand_id
1 'polypeptide(L)'
;MTHDLQPSRRIGRDLDLIAAPRLDNLATSYAGVQALVDAVSRPAAAGSVSGSAAASGSPSIPVLILFDHEEVGSQSERGAMSTLLPSVLERIVTSAGGGREDFHRALAGTIVASGDMAHATHPNYREKHEPQHQIAINGGPVLKTNVKLRYATDSVGAAAFIMACDQAEVPVQHFVSRNDLPCGSTVGPMTAALTGATTVDFGAPLLSMHSAREPCGAKDPAMYAGALAAFLAPA
;
A
#
# COMPACT_ATOMS: atom_id res chain seq x y z
N MET A 1 9.84 5.13 -25.85
CA MET A 1 10.05 5.25 -24.38
C MET A 1 11.52 4.97 -24.10
N THR A 2 12.18 5.82 -23.33
CA THR A 2 13.57 5.62 -22.90
C THR A 2 13.60 5.16 -21.45
N HIS A 3 14.54 4.29 -21.08
CA HIS A 3 14.72 3.81 -19.71
C HIS A 3 16.19 3.45 -19.45
N ASP A 4 16.55 3.38 -18.17
CA ASP A 4 17.88 2.96 -17.75
C ASP A 4 18.07 1.45 -18.02
N LEU A 5 19.17 1.09 -18.64
CA LEU A 5 19.54 -0.30 -18.95
C LEU A 5 20.40 -0.94 -17.85
N GLN A 6 20.79 -0.21 -16.84
CA GLN A 6 21.59 -0.75 -15.74
C GLN A 6 20.76 -1.75 -14.93
N PRO A 7 21.27 -2.95 -14.67
CA PRO A 7 20.55 -3.92 -13.84
C PRO A 7 20.37 -3.39 -12.41
N SER A 8 19.29 -3.82 -11.78
CA SER A 8 19.06 -3.57 -10.34
C SER A 8 20.20 -4.19 -9.52
N ARG A 9 20.70 -3.47 -8.51
CA ARG A 9 21.83 -3.92 -7.70
C ARG A 9 21.64 -3.52 -6.24
N ARG A 10 22.22 -4.34 -5.35
CA ARG A 10 22.50 -3.89 -3.98
C ARG A 10 23.76 -3.03 -4.02
N ILE A 11 23.73 -1.89 -3.34
CA ILE A 11 24.80 -0.89 -3.26
C ILE A 11 25.04 -0.46 -1.81
N GLY A 12 26.03 0.40 -1.61
CA GLY A 12 26.50 0.79 -0.29
C GLY A 12 27.65 -0.11 0.19
N ARG A 13 28.40 0.38 1.19
CA ARG A 13 29.52 -0.36 1.75
C ARG A 13 29.08 -1.74 2.27
N ASP A 14 27.94 -1.79 2.92
CA ASP A 14 27.39 -2.98 3.59
C ASP A 14 26.24 -3.63 2.78
N LEU A 15 26.07 -3.25 1.51
CA LEU A 15 24.99 -3.70 0.62
C LEU A 15 23.59 -3.47 1.20
N ASP A 16 23.45 -2.42 1.95
CA ASP A 16 22.25 -2.05 2.71
C ASP A 16 21.24 -1.22 1.91
N LEU A 17 21.53 -0.94 0.64
CA LEU A 17 20.64 -0.26 -0.28
C LEU A 17 20.38 -1.11 -1.53
N ILE A 18 19.22 -0.91 -2.14
CA ILE A 18 18.87 -1.41 -3.48
C ILE A 18 18.75 -0.19 -4.39
N ALA A 19 19.40 -0.22 -5.54
CA ALA A 19 19.21 0.76 -6.60
C ALA A 19 18.61 0.11 -7.83
N ALA A 20 17.44 0.56 -8.23
CA ALA A 20 16.66 0.02 -9.35
C ALA A 20 15.82 1.12 -10.00
N PRO A 21 15.45 0.99 -11.28
CA PRO A 21 14.45 1.85 -11.88
C PRO A 21 13.06 1.42 -11.40
N ARG A 22 12.13 2.37 -11.31
CA ARG A 22 10.68 2.11 -11.10
C ARG A 22 10.37 1.30 -9.83
N LEU A 23 11.13 1.50 -8.75
CA LEU A 23 10.73 0.99 -7.44
C LEU A 23 9.36 1.55 -7.05
N ASP A 24 9.14 2.79 -7.38
CA ASP A 24 7.83 3.40 -7.49
C ASP A 24 7.21 3.03 -8.87
N ASN A 25 6.16 2.18 -8.93
CA ASN A 25 5.55 1.50 -7.78
C ASN A 25 5.66 -0.04 -7.90
N LEU A 26 6.70 -0.56 -8.61
CA LEU A 26 6.91 -1.99 -8.78
C LEU A 26 7.26 -2.69 -7.46
N ALA A 27 7.89 -1.99 -6.52
CA ALA A 27 8.19 -2.56 -5.21
C ALA A 27 6.90 -2.86 -4.42
N THR A 28 5.93 -1.94 -4.45
CA THR A 28 4.61 -2.16 -3.85
C THR A 28 3.84 -3.26 -4.58
N SER A 29 3.88 -3.28 -5.91
CA SER A 29 3.22 -4.32 -6.71
C SER A 29 3.75 -5.71 -6.35
N TYR A 30 5.07 -5.85 -6.24
CA TYR A 30 5.70 -7.10 -5.80
C TYR A 30 5.29 -7.47 -4.37
N ALA A 31 5.36 -6.53 -3.44
CA ALA A 31 5.00 -6.76 -2.04
C ALA A 31 3.53 -7.17 -1.90
N GLY A 32 2.62 -6.55 -2.67
CA GLY A 32 1.21 -6.89 -2.69
C GLY A 32 0.94 -8.31 -3.21
N VAL A 33 1.63 -8.73 -4.28
CA VAL A 33 1.51 -10.10 -4.81
C VAL A 33 2.02 -11.12 -3.80
N GLN A 34 3.20 -10.88 -3.17
CA GLN A 34 3.73 -11.77 -2.14
C GLN A 34 2.79 -11.84 -0.94
N ALA A 35 2.29 -10.70 -0.47
CA ALA A 35 1.36 -10.63 0.64
C ALA A 35 0.05 -11.41 0.36
N LEU A 36 -0.51 -11.30 -0.84
CA LEU A 36 -1.70 -12.05 -1.21
C LEU A 36 -1.43 -13.55 -1.24
N VAL A 37 -0.32 -13.99 -1.83
CA VAL A 37 0.09 -15.40 -1.86
C VAL A 37 0.23 -15.92 -0.43
N ASP A 38 0.91 -15.18 0.45
CA ASP A 38 1.11 -15.58 1.84
C ASP A 38 -0.21 -15.64 2.60
N ALA A 39 -1.09 -14.64 2.42
CA ALA A 39 -2.40 -14.59 3.09
C ALA A 39 -3.30 -15.77 2.72
N VAL A 40 -3.34 -16.17 1.43
CA VAL A 40 -4.19 -17.30 0.98
C VAL A 40 -3.54 -18.66 1.19
N SER A 41 -2.23 -18.74 1.43
CA SER A 41 -1.51 -19.97 1.66
C SER A 41 -1.48 -20.38 3.15
N ARG A 42 -1.87 -19.48 4.07
CA ARG A 42 -1.94 -19.80 5.50
C ARG A 42 -3.05 -20.82 5.76
N PRO A 43 -2.79 -21.89 6.52
CA PRO A 43 -3.85 -22.80 6.94
C PRO A 43 -4.93 -22.04 7.72
N ALA A 44 -6.19 -22.34 7.46
CA ALA A 44 -7.28 -21.84 8.28
C ALA A 44 -7.03 -22.20 9.75
N ALA A 45 -7.21 -21.25 10.67
CA ALA A 45 -7.11 -21.52 12.10
C ALA A 45 -8.04 -22.68 12.47
N ALA A 46 -7.57 -23.62 13.28
CA ALA A 46 -8.33 -24.78 13.68
C ALA A 46 -9.61 -24.32 14.41
N GLY A 47 -10.77 -24.46 13.75
CA GLY A 47 -12.08 -24.01 14.28
C GLY A 47 -12.95 -23.25 13.28
N SER A 48 -12.45 -22.92 12.09
CA SER A 48 -13.28 -22.28 11.06
C SER A 48 -14.20 -23.29 10.41
N VAL A 49 -15.52 -22.97 10.33
CA VAL A 49 -16.55 -23.81 9.73
C VAL A 49 -16.25 -24.00 8.24
N SER A 50 -16.09 -25.26 7.83
CA SER A 50 -15.90 -25.63 6.43
C SER A 50 -17.11 -25.25 5.60
N GLY A 51 -16.92 -24.35 4.61
CA GLY A 51 -18.00 -24.08 3.65
C GLY A 51 -17.90 -22.85 2.77
N SER A 52 -16.87 -22.04 2.88
CA SER A 52 -16.64 -20.95 1.93
C SER A 52 -15.16 -20.70 1.70
N ALA A 53 -14.84 -20.10 0.56
CA ALA A 53 -13.48 -19.88 0.04
C ALA A 53 -12.54 -18.98 0.87
N ALA A 54 -12.76 -18.84 2.18
CA ALA A 54 -11.87 -18.15 3.09
C ALA A 54 -10.78 -19.12 3.59
N ALA A 55 -9.73 -19.29 2.81
CA ALA A 55 -8.61 -20.15 3.13
C ALA A 55 -7.80 -19.71 4.38
N SER A 56 -8.08 -18.51 4.94
CA SER A 56 -7.29 -17.91 6.01
C SER A 56 -7.95 -17.88 7.39
N GLY A 57 -9.14 -18.43 7.56
CA GLY A 57 -9.88 -18.30 8.83
C GLY A 57 -10.40 -16.89 9.13
N SER A 58 -10.03 -15.90 8.33
CA SER A 58 -10.56 -14.55 8.37
C SER A 58 -11.93 -14.50 7.69
N PRO A 59 -12.91 -13.74 8.22
CA PRO A 59 -14.19 -13.52 7.56
C PRO A 59 -14.05 -12.58 6.33
N SER A 60 -12.86 -12.07 6.07
CA SER A 60 -12.57 -11.14 4.98
C SER A 60 -12.04 -11.85 3.73
N ILE A 61 -12.37 -11.33 2.57
CA ILE A 61 -11.82 -11.77 1.28
C ILE A 61 -10.65 -10.86 0.93
N PRO A 62 -9.39 -11.36 0.92
CA PRO A 62 -8.26 -10.56 0.49
C PRO A 62 -8.33 -10.30 -1.02
N VAL A 63 -8.20 -9.04 -1.42
CA VAL A 63 -8.22 -8.61 -2.81
C VAL A 63 -7.01 -7.73 -3.08
N LEU A 64 -6.29 -7.98 -4.16
CA LEU A 64 -5.25 -7.10 -4.68
C LEU A 64 -5.71 -6.54 -6.02
N ILE A 65 -5.60 -5.23 -6.18
CA ILE A 65 -5.76 -4.55 -7.47
C ILE A 65 -4.51 -3.73 -7.78
N LEU A 66 -4.04 -3.82 -9.01
CA LEU A 66 -2.93 -3.03 -9.54
C LEU A 66 -3.48 -2.13 -10.64
N PHE A 67 -3.52 -0.83 -10.38
CA PHE A 67 -4.04 0.16 -11.33
C PHE A 67 -2.97 0.58 -12.33
N ASP A 68 -3.40 0.87 -13.56
CA ASP A 68 -2.59 1.56 -14.55
C ASP A 68 -2.70 3.08 -14.38
N HIS A 69 -1.74 3.80 -14.95
CA HIS A 69 -1.78 5.26 -15.16
C HIS A 69 -1.81 6.10 -13.87
N GLU A 70 -1.30 5.56 -12.75
CA GLU A 70 -1.21 6.34 -11.50
C GLU A 70 -0.38 7.61 -11.72
N GLU A 71 0.81 7.48 -12.30
CA GLU A 71 1.79 8.55 -12.54
C GLU A 71 1.32 9.68 -13.48
N VAL A 72 0.23 9.45 -14.19
CA VAL A 72 -0.38 10.44 -15.10
C VAL A 72 -1.79 10.83 -14.66
N GLY A 73 -2.18 10.55 -13.41
CA GLY A 73 -3.38 11.07 -12.76
C GLY A 73 -4.57 10.11 -12.72
N SER A 74 -4.40 8.83 -13.05
CA SER A 74 -5.42 7.77 -12.87
C SER A 74 -6.73 7.95 -13.67
N GLN A 75 -6.79 8.87 -14.63
CA GLN A 75 -8.01 9.25 -15.37
C GLN A 75 -8.18 8.40 -16.66
N SER A 76 -8.14 7.09 -16.52
CA SER A 76 -8.38 6.16 -17.63
C SER A 76 -9.31 5.04 -17.19
N GLU A 77 -9.76 4.23 -18.14
CA GLU A 77 -10.62 3.09 -17.87
C GLU A 77 -9.98 2.01 -16.97
N ARG A 78 -8.65 2.04 -16.83
CA ARG A 78 -7.84 1.13 -16.00
C ARG A 78 -7.21 1.82 -14.79
N GLY A 79 -7.38 3.13 -14.67
CA GLY A 79 -6.88 3.92 -13.56
C GLY A 79 -7.80 3.88 -12.34
N ALA A 80 -7.30 4.37 -11.21
CA ALA A 80 -8.02 4.35 -9.94
C ALA A 80 -9.29 5.20 -9.91
N MET A 81 -9.44 6.17 -10.83
CA MET A 81 -10.65 6.97 -10.98
C MET A 81 -11.75 6.28 -11.81
N SER A 82 -11.50 5.08 -12.34
CA SER A 82 -12.49 4.32 -13.11
C SER A 82 -13.46 3.57 -12.21
N THR A 83 -14.51 3.06 -12.81
CA THR A 83 -15.46 2.15 -12.15
C THR A 83 -14.94 0.71 -12.04
N LEU A 84 -13.69 0.44 -12.44
CA LEU A 84 -13.13 -0.92 -12.47
C LEU A 84 -13.23 -1.61 -11.10
N LEU A 85 -12.70 -0.98 -10.06
CA LEU A 85 -12.71 -1.58 -8.72
C LEU A 85 -14.13 -1.81 -8.18
N PRO A 86 -15.01 -0.80 -8.09
CA PRO A 86 -16.37 -1.04 -7.58
C PRO A 86 -17.15 -2.04 -8.43
N SER A 87 -16.99 -2.04 -9.76
CA SER A 87 -17.66 -3.01 -10.62
C SER A 87 -17.20 -4.45 -10.40
N VAL A 88 -15.90 -4.67 -10.18
CA VAL A 88 -15.38 -6.00 -9.86
C VAL A 88 -15.86 -6.47 -8.50
N LEU A 89 -15.83 -5.61 -7.48
CA LEU A 89 -16.29 -5.95 -6.12
C LEU A 89 -17.81 -6.26 -6.10
N GLU A 90 -18.63 -5.47 -6.83
CA GLU A 90 -20.07 -5.73 -6.93
C GLU A 90 -20.34 -7.09 -7.59
N ARG A 91 -19.57 -7.45 -8.65
CA ARG A 91 -19.68 -8.75 -9.30
C ARG A 91 -19.26 -9.91 -8.42
N ILE A 92 -18.23 -9.74 -7.58
CA ILE A 92 -17.83 -10.76 -6.59
C ILE A 92 -18.99 -11.02 -5.64
N VAL A 93 -19.59 -9.98 -5.04
CA VAL A 93 -20.73 -10.12 -4.13
C VAL A 93 -21.91 -10.77 -4.82
N THR A 94 -22.25 -10.33 -6.03
CA THR A 94 -23.40 -10.88 -6.78
C THR A 94 -23.16 -12.34 -7.17
N SER A 95 -21.96 -12.73 -7.57
CA SER A 95 -21.63 -14.12 -7.89
C SER A 95 -21.64 -15.04 -6.66
N ALA A 96 -21.48 -14.49 -5.47
CA ALA A 96 -21.63 -15.19 -4.21
C ALA A 96 -23.10 -15.28 -3.74
N GLY A 97 -24.04 -14.78 -4.53
CA GLY A 97 -25.49 -14.82 -4.23
C GLY A 97 -26.01 -13.58 -3.47
N GLY A 98 -25.16 -12.58 -3.23
CA GLY A 98 -25.56 -11.31 -2.60
C GLY A 98 -26.24 -10.35 -3.59
N GLY A 99 -27.01 -9.40 -3.05
CA GLY A 99 -27.63 -8.32 -3.80
C GLY A 99 -26.86 -7.00 -3.66
N ARG A 100 -27.43 -5.92 -4.23
CA ARG A 100 -26.80 -4.59 -4.19
C ARG A 100 -26.65 -4.04 -2.76
N GLU A 101 -27.60 -4.33 -1.88
CA GLU A 101 -27.51 -3.95 -0.46
C GLU A 101 -26.32 -4.66 0.23
N ASP A 102 -26.12 -5.95 -0.08
CA ASP A 102 -24.98 -6.71 0.45
C ASP A 102 -23.65 -6.16 -0.05
N PHE A 103 -23.61 -5.68 -1.28
CA PHE A 103 -22.44 -4.98 -1.83
C PHE A 103 -22.13 -3.70 -1.04
N HIS A 104 -23.10 -2.84 -0.80
CA HIS A 104 -22.89 -1.62 -0.02
C HIS A 104 -22.50 -1.93 1.44
N ARG A 105 -23.07 -2.96 2.02
CA ARG A 105 -22.68 -3.43 3.36
C ARG A 105 -21.25 -3.97 3.40
N ALA A 106 -20.85 -4.70 2.36
CA ALA A 106 -19.47 -5.18 2.21
C ALA A 106 -18.48 -4.03 2.07
N LEU A 107 -18.80 -3.00 1.28
CA LEU A 107 -17.96 -1.81 1.16
C LEU A 107 -17.80 -1.06 2.48
N ALA A 108 -18.88 -0.93 3.26
CA ALA A 108 -18.84 -0.27 4.58
C ALA A 108 -17.95 -1.02 5.59
N GLY A 109 -17.78 -2.34 5.41
CA GLY A 109 -16.89 -3.16 6.23
C GLY A 109 -15.48 -3.35 5.63
N THR A 110 -15.23 -2.80 4.45
CA THR A 110 -13.95 -2.96 3.76
C THR A 110 -12.93 -1.94 4.25
N ILE A 111 -11.68 -2.39 4.46
CA ILE A 111 -10.54 -1.51 4.67
C ILE A 111 -9.59 -1.66 3.48
N VAL A 112 -9.20 -0.55 2.89
CA VAL A 112 -8.32 -0.48 1.71
C VAL A 112 -6.92 -0.04 2.13
N ALA A 113 -5.95 -0.85 1.80
CA ALA A 113 -4.53 -0.52 1.87
C ALA A 113 -4.09 0.10 0.54
N SER A 114 -3.96 1.41 0.48
CA SER A 114 -3.43 2.14 -0.67
C SER A 114 -1.91 2.17 -0.58
N GLY A 115 -1.29 1.24 -1.29
CA GLY A 115 0.16 1.06 -1.30
C GLY A 115 0.82 1.87 -2.40
N ASP A 116 1.74 2.74 -2.01
CA ASP A 116 2.54 3.55 -2.90
C ASP A 116 3.83 3.99 -2.19
N MET A 117 4.98 4.05 -2.90
CA MET A 117 6.25 4.36 -2.26
C MET A 117 6.22 5.70 -1.53
N ALA A 118 7.07 5.86 -0.54
CA ALA A 118 7.13 7.05 0.29
C ALA A 118 8.49 7.75 0.17
N HIS A 119 8.49 9.08 0.20
CA HIS A 119 9.74 9.84 0.21
C HIS A 119 10.51 9.60 1.52
N ALA A 120 11.73 9.06 1.43
CA ALA A 120 12.68 9.11 2.53
C ALA A 120 13.29 10.51 2.65
N THR A 121 13.75 10.86 3.84
CA THR A 121 14.40 12.14 4.10
C THR A 121 15.74 12.20 3.36
N HIS A 122 15.81 13.07 2.36
CA HIS A 122 17.03 13.23 1.57
C HIS A 122 18.07 14.02 2.38
N PRO A 123 19.32 13.54 2.49
CA PRO A 123 20.32 14.17 3.34
C PRO A 123 20.63 15.63 2.98
N ASN A 124 20.52 16.00 1.69
CA ASN A 124 20.74 17.37 1.24
C ASN A 124 19.49 18.26 1.25
N TYR A 125 18.31 17.72 1.53
CA TYR A 125 17.02 18.42 1.45
C TYR A 125 16.12 18.09 2.64
N ARG A 126 16.71 18.00 3.81
CA ARG A 126 15.99 17.63 5.05
C ARG A 126 14.84 18.58 5.36
N GLU A 127 14.97 19.85 4.96
CA GLU A 127 13.95 20.89 5.10
C GLU A 127 12.66 20.63 4.27
N LYS A 128 12.68 19.69 3.35
CA LYS A 128 11.47 19.27 2.61
C LYS A 128 10.54 18.41 3.45
N HIS A 129 11.04 17.77 4.50
CA HIS A 129 10.25 17.00 5.45
C HIS A 129 9.80 17.84 6.63
N GLU A 130 8.71 17.43 7.26
CA GLU A 130 8.32 17.94 8.55
C GLU A 130 9.41 17.55 9.58
N PRO A 131 9.91 18.50 10.40
CA PRO A 131 11.11 18.26 11.22
C PRO A 131 11.02 17.11 12.23
N GLN A 132 9.81 16.83 12.76
CA GLN A 132 9.60 15.80 13.77
C GLN A 132 9.29 14.41 13.15
N HIS A 133 9.05 14.36 11.83
CA HIS A 133 8.66 13.14 11.09
C HIS A 133 9.66 12.87 9.96
N GLN A 134 10.92 12.68 10.34
CA GLN A 134 11.99 12.32 9.40
C GLN A 134 11.92 10.82 9.07
N ILE A 135 11.95 10.49 7.79
CA ILE A 135 11.79 9.12 7.28
C ILE A 135 13.15 8.53 6.93
N ALA A 136 13.47 7.40 7.52
CA ALA A 136 14.72 6.68 7.29
C ALA A 136 14.52 5.52 6.31
N ILE A 137 15.49 5.32 5.42
CA ILE A 137 15.64 4.08 4.64
C ILE A 137 16.01 2.94 5.61
N ASN A 138 15.54 1.72 5.36
CA ASN A 138 15.63 0.58 6.26
C ASN A 138 14.91 0.78 7.59
N GLY A 139 13.99 1.75 7.66
CA GLY A 139 13.20 2.06 8.85
C GLY A 139 11.82 1.41 8.87
N GLY A 140 11.48 0.62 7.84
CA GLY A 140 10.17 0.00 7.69
C GLY A 140 9.12 0.85 6.99
N PRO A 141 7.91 0.33 6.81
CA PRO A 141 6.81 1.01 6.13
C PRO A 141 6.48 2.38 6.73
N VAL A 142 6.01 3.25 5.87
CA VAL A 142 5.71 4.66 6.19
C VAL A 142 4.21 4.90 6.06
N LEU A 143 3.54 5.19 7.14
CA LEU A 143 2.15 5.66 7.18
C LEU A 143 2.12 7.12 6.72
N LYS A 144 1.31 7.43 5.70
CA LYS A 144 1.24 8.77 5.10
C LYS A 144 0.00 9.52 5.59
N THR A 145 0.18 10.75 6.06
CA THR A 145 -0.91 11.63 6.51
C THR A 145 -0.82 13.01 5.87
N ASN A 146 -1.96 13.54 5.44
CA ASN A 146 -2.08 14.88 4.89
C ASN A 146 -3.42 15.51 5.27
N VAL A 147 -3.39 16.72 5.87
CA VAL A 147 -4.60 17.42 6.34
C VAL A 147 -5.55 17.87 5.23
N LYS A 148 -5.08 17.93 3.98
CA LYS A 148 -5.89 18.25 2.80
C LYS A 148 -6.38 17.00 2.06
N LEU A 149 -6.30 15.83 2.70
CA LEU A 149 -6.72 14.53 2.15
C LEU A 149 -6.05 14.19 0.81
N ARG A 150 -4.78 14.61 0.63
CA ARG A 150 -3.93 14.13 -0.47
C ARG A 150 -3.53 12.67 -0.26
N TYR A 151 -3.64 12.21 0.97
CA TYR A 151 -3.65 10.82 1.43
C TYR A 151 -4.97 10.57 2.16
N ALA A 152 -5.59 9.40 1.96
CA ALA A 152 -6.90 9.08 2.51
C ALA A 152 -6.86 8.61 3.97
N THR A 153 -5.68 8.49 4.56
CA THR A 153 -5.49 7.95 5.91
C THR A 153 -6.30 8.71 6.95
N ASP A 154 -7.19 7.99 7.61
CA ASP A 154 -7.87 8.39 8.83
C ASP A 154 -7.38 7.59 10.06
N SER A 155 -7.94 7.83 11.21
CA SER A 155 -7.53 7.16 12.46
C SER A 155 -7.84 5.67 12.46
N VAL A 156 -8.92 5.23 11.81
CA VAL A 156 -9.34 3.82 11.75
C VAL A 156 -8.39 3.05 10.83
N GLY A 157 -8.17 3.56 9.62
CA GLY A 157 -7.22 2.98 8.66
C GLY A 157 -5.79 2.96 9.22
N ALA A 158 -5.37 4.05 9.88
CA ALA A 158 -4.07 4.11 10.54
C ALA A 158 -3.92 3.03 11.62
N ALA A 159 -4.93 2.87 12.48
CA ALA A 159 -4.90 1.84 13.52
C ALA A 159 -4.81 0.42 12.92
N ALA A 160 -5.60 0.13 11.88
CA ALA A 160 -5.56 -1.17 11.21
C ALA A 160 -4.16 -1.47 10.62
N PHE A 161 -3.53 -0.47 10.02
CA PHE A 161 -2.18 -0.66 9.46
C PHE A 161 -1.10 -0.79 10.54
N ILE A 162 -1.17 -0.01 11.62
CA ILE A 162 -0.24 -0.14 12.75
C ILE A 162 -0.36 -1.52 13.38
N MET A 163 -1.58 -2.03 13.60
CA MET A 163 -1.79 -3.38 14.11
C MET A 163 -1.22 -4.45 13.18
N ALA A 164 -1.31 -4.27 11.87
CA ALA A 164 -0.69 -5.18 10.90
C ALA A 164 0.85 -5.14 10.97
N CYS A 165 1.44 -3.96 11.17
CA CYS A 165 2.88 -3.84 11.39
C CYS A 165 3.32 -4.52 12.70
N ASP A 166 2.56 -4.34 13.78
CA ASP A 166 2.82 -5.00 15.07
C ASP A 166 2.73 -6.54 14.94
N GLN A 167 1.70 -7.04 14.24
CA GLN A 167 1.55 -8.48 13.97
C GLN A 167 2.71 -9.04 13.13
N ALA A 168 3.25 -8.25 12.21
CA ALA A 168 4.39 -8.62 11.39
C ALA A 168 5.74 -8.39 12.08
N GLU A 169 5.75 -7.85 13.29
CA GLU A 169 6.97 -7.45 14.03
C GLU A 169 7.87 -6.49 13.24
N VAL A 170 7.28 -5.58 12.46
CA VAL A 170 8.02 -4.59 11.69
C VAL A 170 7.77 -3.18 12.24
N PRO A 171 8.79 -2.31 12.26
CA PRO A 171 8.62 -0.93 12.69
C PRO A 171 7.76 -0.15 11.68
N VAL A 172 7.04 0.86 12.15
CA VAL A 172 6.28 1.79 11.31
C VAL A 172 6.80 3.21 11.51
N GLN A 173 6.92 3.95 10.40
CA GLN A 173 7.30 5.35 10.39
C GLN A 173 6.08 6.21 10.02
N HIS A 174 6.05 7.47 10.44
CA HIS A 174 4.96 8.39 10.16
C HIS A 174 5.44 9.54 9.28
N PHE A 175 4.87 9.66 8.09
CA PHE A 175 5.05 10.81 7.21
C PHE A 175 3.87 11.77 7.37
N VAL A 176 4.19 12.98 7.78
CA VAL A 176 3.24 14.10 7.81
C VAL A 176 3.69 15.13 6.79
N SER A 177 2.83 15.41 5.81
CA SER A 177 3.16 16.44 4.82
C SER A 177 3.25 17.81 5.44
N ARG A 178 4.27 18.57 5.06
CA ARG A 178 4.33 19.99 5.41
C ARG A 178 3.18 20.75 4.75
N ASN A 179 2.49 21.58 5.51
CA ASN A 179 1.31 22.33 5.02
C ASN A 179 1.67 23.48 4.07
N ASP A 180 2.91 23.93 4.09
CA ASP A 180 3.46 25.02 3.29
C ASP A 180 4.11 24.57 1.97
N LEU A 181 4.18 23.25 1.73
CA LEU A 181 4.71 22.67 0.50
C LEU A 181 3.62 21.93 -0.28
N PRO A 182 3.75 21.85 -1.62
CA PRO A 182 2.91 20.96 -2.42
C PRO A 182 3.08 19.51 -1.97
N CYS A 183 1.98 18.77 -1.94
CA CYS A 183 1.97 17.33 -1.68
C CYS A 183 1.46 16.59 -2.92
N GLY A 184 2.11 15.51 -3.30
CA GLY A 184 1.59 14.53 -4.24
C GLY A 184 0.28 13.91 -3.73
N SER A 185 -0.29 13.04 -4.50
CA SER A 185 -1.44 12.20 -4.11
C SER A 185 -1.15 10.77 -4.52
N THR A 186 -2.04 9.87 -4.17
CA THR A 186 -1.97 8.43 -4.45
C THR A 186 -3.32 7.97 -4.98
N VAL A 187 -3.46 6.68 -5.23
CA VAL A 187 -4.77 6.10 -5.57
C VAL A 187 -5.75 6.08 -4.38
N GLY A 188 -5.26 6.26 -3.15
CA GLY A 188 -6.06 6.17 -1.93
C GLY A 188 -7.26 7.11 -1.88
N PRO A 189 -7.08 8.44 -2.03
CA PRO A 189 -8.20 9.38 -2.02
C PRO A 189 -9.24 9.10 -3.10
N MET A 190 -8.81 8.64 -4.28
CA MET A 190 -9.70 8.29 -5.39
C MET A 190 -10.51 7.04 -5.06
N THR A 191 -9.85 6.01 -4.55
CA THR A 191 -10.49 4.76 -4.14
C THR A 191 -11.48 5.00 -3.01
N ALA A 192 -11.09 5.77 -1.99
CA ALA A 192 -11.98 6.15 -0.88
C ALA A 192 -13.22 6.90 -1.37
N ALA A 193 -13.06 7.87 -2.26
CA ALA A 193 -14.17 8.64 -2.80
C ALA A 193 -15.15 7.81 -3.66
N LEU A 194 -14.62 6.85 -4.43
CA LEU A 194 -15.43 6.00 -5.31
C LEU A 194 -16.14 4.86 -4.57
N THR A 195 -15.55 4.34 -3.51
CA THR A 195 -16.07 3.16 -2.82
C THR A 195 -16.74 3.47 -1.48
N GLY A 196 -16.36 4.57 -0.85
CA GLY A 196 -16.74 4.88 0.54
C GLY A 196 -16.05 3.99 1.58
N ALA A 197 -15.10 3.16 1.18
CA ALA A 197 -14.36 2.29 2.08
C ALA A 197 -13.31 3.06 2.89
N THR A 198 -13.11 2.67 4.15
CA THR A 198 -11.99 3.16 4.96
C THR A 198 -10.67 2.88 4.24
N THR A 199 -9.86 3.90 4.03
CA THR A 199 -8.63 3.76 3.26
C THR A 199 -7.44 4.31 4.03
N VAL A 200 -6.33 3.58 4.00
CA VAL A 200 -5.05 3.97 4.59
C VAL A 200 -3.97 4.03 3.51
N ASP A 201 -3.23 5.13 3.46
CA ASP A 201 -2.10 5.33 2.55
C ASP A 201 -0.77 5.08 3.25
N PHE A 202 0.05 4.24 2.67
CA PHE A 202 1.37 3.91 3.19
C PHE A 202 2.30 3.41 2.08
N GLY A 203 3.60 3.29 2.38
CA GLY A 203 4.57 2.79 1.43
C GLY A 203 5.92 2.46 2.02
N ALA A 204 6.78 1.82 1.26
CA ALA A 204 8.19 1.67 1.62
C ALA A 204 8.96 2.96 1.29
N PRO A 205 9.96 3.36 2.13
CA PRO A 205 10.72 4.57 1.89
C PRO A 205 11.70 4.42 0.75
N LEU A 206 11.79 5.44 -0.11
CA LEU A 206 12.82 5.53 -1.14
C LEU A 206 13.36 6.96 -1.31
N LEU A 207 14.51 7.07 -1.96
CA LEU A 207 15.08 8.34 -2.40
C LEU A 207 14.99 8.46 -3.92
N SER A 208 15.04 9.70 -4.41
CA SER A 208 15.06 10.01 -5.85
C SER A 208 13.89 9.42 -6.63
N MET A 209 12.70 9.37 -5.99
CA MET A 209 11.44 8.98 -6.64
C MET A 209 11.29 9.69 -7.99
N HIS A 210 10.80 8.96 -9.01
CA HIS A 210 10.65 9.40 -10.41
C HIS A 210 11.97 9.68 -11.14
N SER A 211 13.13 9.34 -10.57
CA SER A 211 14.38 9.38 -11.28
C SER A 211 14.66 8.11 -12.11
N ALA A 212 15.70 8.12 -12.94
CA ALA A 212 16.09 6.94 -13.70
C ALA A 212 16.53 5.77 -12.80
N ARG A 213 16.99 6.04 -11.58
CA ARG A 213 17.34 5.04 -10.57
C ARG A 213 16.93 5.52 -9.19
N GLU A 214 16.14 4.73 -8.56
CA GLU A 214 15.59 4.98 -7.24
C GLU A 214 16.27 4.07 -6.23
N PRO A 215 16.86 4.58 -5.16
CA PRO A 215 17.39 3.75 -4.08
C PRO A 215 16.38 3.60 -2.93
N CYS A 216 16.20 2.38 -2.45
CA CYS A 216 15.51 2.07 -1.21
C CYS A 216 16.40 1.26 -0.26
N GLY A 217 15.98 1.05 0.96
CA GLY A 217 16.67 0.18 1.90
C GLY A 217 16.55 -1.29 1.50
N ALA A 218 17.62 -2.06 1.68
CA ALA A 218 17.63 -3.48 1.32
C ALA A 218 16.71 -4.34 2.22
N LYS A 219 16.31 -3.82 3.39
CA LYS A 219 15.39 -4.48 4.33
C LYS A 219 13.94 -4.06 4.09
N ASP A 220 13.69 -2.87 3.52
CA ASP A 220 12.35 -2.31 3.39
C ASP A 220 11.38 -3.19 2.58
N PRO A 221 11.76 -3.82 1.44
CA PRO A 221 10.82 -4.65 0.69
C PRO A 221 10.27 -5.84 1.48
N ALA A 222 11.11 -6.49 2.29
CA ALA A 222 10.68 -7.62 3.11
C ALA A 222 9.76 -7.18 4.26
N MET A 223 10.11 -6.09 4.95
CA MET A 223 9.26 -5.50 6.00
C MET A 223 7.92 -5.04 5.43
N TYR A 224 7.93 -4.43 4.25
CA TYR A 224 6.72 -3.97 3.58
C TYR A 224 5.80 -5.13 3.18
N ALA A 225 6.35 -6.18 2.58
CA ALA A 225 5.59 -7.38 2.23
C ALA A 225 5.02 -8.08 3.48
N GLY A 226 5.77 -8.14 4.57
CA GLY A 226 5.31 -8.69 5.85
C GLY A 226 4.12 -7.92 6.44
N ALA A 227 4.21 -6.59 6.46
CA ALA A 227 3.11 -5.72 6.92
C ALA A 227 1.84 -5.89 6.06
N LEU A 228 2.00 -5.96 4.73
CA LEU A 228 0.87 -6.21 3.81
C LEU A 228 0.26 -7.60 4.01
N ALA A 229 1.07 -8.64 4.22
CA ALA A 229 0.56 -9.98 4.48
C ALA A 229 -0.25 -10.05 5.78
N ALA A 230 0.20 -9.37 6.82
CA ALA A 230 -0.55 -9.24 8.08
C ALA A 230 -1.84 -8.41 7.90
N PHE A 231 -1.80 -7.35 7.09
CA PHE A 231 -2.98 -6.55 6.79
C PHE A 231 -4.05 -7.36 6.02
N LEU A 232 -3.65 -8.20 5.07
CA LEU A 232 -4.57 -9.05 4.29
C LEU A 232 -5.09 -10.27 5.07
N ALA A 233 -4.39 -10.68 6.12
CA ALA A 233 -4.78 -11.78 7.00
C ALA A 233 -4.58 -11.37 8.47
N PRO A 234 -5.43 -10.46 9.00
CA PRO A 234 -5.34 -10.01 10.38
C PRO A 234 -5.60 -11.19 11.33
N ALA A 235 -4.87 -11.19 12.47
CA ALA A 235 -4.98 -12.22 13.51
C ALA A 235 -6.30 -12.13 14.29
#